data_65c51386d211daf7c63313dcbc504c94
#
_entry.id   65c51386d211daf7c63313dcbc504c94
#
_cell.length_a   1.000
_cell.length_b   1.000
_cell.length_c   1.000
_cell.angle_alpha   90.00
_cell.angle_beta   90.00
_cell.angle_gamma   90.00
#
_symmetry.space_group_name_H-M   'P 1'
#
loop_
_entity.id
_entity.type
_entity.pdbx_description
1 polymer ?
#
loop_
_entity_poly.entity_id
_entity_poly.type
_entity_poly.pdbx_seq_one_letter_code
_entity_poly.pdbx_strand_id
1 'polypeptide(L)'
;RDAYPGFHEDILGMVSEGKFDQAVAACEGNFPGELYGAILRGRGRTLAGLMPVIDRKMHHEMEKLKKLVWILGSLGTLAPFIGLLGTVIGIMMCFADMAAKGSGGLAVVGAGISSALVATAIGLLVGIAAVLGFNILNVTMGHMTILVRNNAEELAETDVIKAAQSAAKRPQAAAGA
;
A
#
# COMPACT_ATOMS: atom_id res chain seq x y z
N ARG A 1 -7.54 11.36 -0.50
CA ARG A 1 -8.61 10.34 -0.69
C ARG A 1 -9.59 10.76 -1.77
N ASP A 2 -9.77 12.06 -1.99
CA ASP A 2 -10.76 12.62 -2.92
C ASP A 2 -10.20 12.97 -4.31
N ALA A 3 -8.88 12.92 -4.52
CA ALA A 3 -8.25 13.21 -5.81
C ALA A 3 -8.31 12.05 -6.84
N TYR A 4 -8.64 10.86 -6.40
CA TYR A 4 -8.61 9.66 -7.24
C TYR A 4 -9.80 9.50 -8.21
N PRO A 5 -11.07 9.70 -7.78
CA PRO A 5 -12.19 9.61 -8.70
C PRO A 5 -12.14 10.71 -9.77
N GLY A 6 -11.76 11.94 -9.43
CA GLY A 6 -11.62 13.02 -10.39
C GLY A 6 -10.57 12.75 -11.47
N PHE A 7 -9.41 12.21 -11.10
CA PHE A 7 -8.37 11.86 -12.08
C PHE A 7 -8.84 10.80 -13.09
N HIS A 8 -9.58 9.79 -12.63
CA HIS A 8 -10.13 8.75 -13.50
C HIS A 8 -11.15 9.32 -14.50
N GLU A 9 -12.08 10.14 -14.02
CA GLU A 9 -13.09 10.80 -14.85
C GLU A 9 -12.46 11.75 -15.89
N ASP A 10 -11.43 12.49 -15.49
CA ASP A 10 -10.68 13.39 -16.39
C ASP A 10 -10.01 12.60 -17.52
N ILE A 11 -9.34 11.49 -17.21
CA ILE A 11 -8.71 10.64 -18.21
C ILE A 11 -9.75 10.00 -19.13
N LEU A 12 -10.85 9.46 -18.59
CA LEU A 12 -11.95 8.92 -19.38
C LEU A 12 -12.55 9.98 -20.30
N GLY A 13 -12.73 11.21 -19.81
CA GLY A 13 -13.19 12.34 -20.61
C GLY A 13 -12.25 12.61 -21.80
N MET A 14 -10.94 12.74 -21.55
CA MET A 14 -9.95 12.96 -22.60
C MET A 14 -9.92 11.81 -23.64
N VAL A 15 -9.99 10.56 -23.19
CA VAL A 15 -10.07 9.39 -24.06
C VAL A 15 -11.37 9.39 -24.85
N SER A 16 -12.48 9.81 -24.22
CA SER A 16 -13.78 9.91 -24.90
C SER A 16 -13.80 10.98 -26.00
N GLU A 17 -13.08 12.06 -25.83
CA GLU A 17 -12.92 13.15 -26.80
C GLU A 17 -11.86 12.85 -27.89
N GLY A 18 -11.14 11.75 -27.77
CA GLY A 18 -10.08 11.35 -28.70
C GLY A 18 -8.74 12.06 -28.46
N LYS A 19 -8.58 12.76 -27.34
CA LYS A 19 -7.35 13.49 -26.97
C LYS A 19 -6.32 12.58 -26.27
N PHE A 20 -5.89 11.52 -26.96
CA PHE A 20 -5.04 10.48 -26.37
C PHE A 20 -3.67 10.95 -25.92
N ASP A 21 -3.02 11.84 -26.71
CA ASP A 21 -1.69 12.36 -26.36
C ASP A 21 -1.73 13.21 -25.08
N GLN A 22 -2.81 13.95 -24.87
CA GLN A 22 -3.02 14.71 -23.64
C GLN A 22 -3.32 13.78 -22.45
N ALA A 23 -4.11 12.76 -22.66
CA ALA A 23 -4.40 11.75 -21.64
C ALA A 23 -3.11 11.01 -21.20
N VAL A 24 -2.24 10.63 -22.15
CA VAL A 24 -0.95 10.00 -21.85
C VAL A 24 -0.02 10.94 -21.10
N ALA A 25 0.05 12.22 -21.48
CA ALA A 25 0.86 13.22 -20.79
C ALA A 25 0.36 13.48 -19.36
N ALA A 26 -0.95 13.52 -19.14
CA ALA A 26 -1.55 13.66 -17.82
C ALA A 26 -1.29 12.45 -16.90
N CYS A 27 -0.95 11.29 -17.47
CA CYS A 27 -0.65 10.07 -16.74
C CYS A 27 0.79 9.99 -16.20
N GLU A 28 1.67 10.94 -16.47
CA GLU A 28 3.06 10.91 -16.03
C GLU A 28 3.20 11.33 -14.56
N GLY A 29 4.00 10.58 -13.79
CA GLY A 29 4.49 10.97 -12.47
C GLY A 29 3.75 10.41 -11.25
N ASN A 30 2.60 9.76 -11.38
CA ASN A 30 1.84 9.17 -10.28
C ASN A 30 1.37 7.75 -10.58
N PHE A 31 1.36 6.90 -9.53
CA PHE A 31 0.64 5.64 -9.61
C PHE A 31 -0.82 5.91 -9.46
N PRO A 32 -1.78 5.91 -10.12
CA PRO A 32 -2.32 5.12 -11.20
C PRO A 32 -2.01 5.62 -12.62
N GLY A 33 -1.49 6.83 -12.75
CA GLY A 33 -1.18 7.41 -14.04
C GLY A 33 -0.27 6.51 -14.86
N GLU A 34 0.80 5.98 -14.27
CA GLU A 34 1.68 5.04 -14.97
C GLU A 34 0.97 3.78 -15.48
N LEU A 35 -0.03 3.29 -14.74
CA LEU A 35 -0.85 2.16 -15.15
C LEU A 35 -1.74 2.54 -16.35
N TYR A 36 -2.43 3.68 -16.26
CA TYR A 36 -3.27 4.20 -17.32
C TYR A 36 -2.47 4.53 -18.59
N GLY A 37 -1.31 5.16 -18.42
CA GLY A 37 -0.39 5.42 -19.52
C GLY A 37 0.10 4.14 -20.22
N ALA A 38 0.29 3.05 -19.48
CA ALA A 38 0.65 1.75 -20.05
C ALA A 38 -0.52 1.14 -20.86
N ILE A 39 -1.76 1.32 -20.40
CA ILE A 39 -2.96 0.88 -21.13
C ILE A 39 -3.09 1.67 -22.44
N LEU A 40 -3.03 3.00 -22.38
CA LEU A 40 -3.16 3.88 -23.53
C LEU A 40 -2.05 3.70 -24.57
N ARG A 41 -0.80 3.43 -24.13
CA ARG A 41 0.32 3.08 -25.04
C ARG A 41 0.17 1.69 -25.68
N GLY A 42 -0.60 0.80 -25.03
CA GLY A 42 -0.94 -0.52 -25.55
C GLY A 42 -2.09 -0.54 -26.55
N ARG A 43 -2.52 0.61 -27.04
CA ARG A 43 -3.64 0.83 -27.94
C ARG A 43 -3.65 -0.12 -29.15
N GLY A 44 -4.82 -0.67 -29.45
CA GLY A 44 -4.98 -1.65 -30.52
C GLY A 44 -4.80 -3.12 -30.09
N ARG A 45 -4.51 -3.36 -28.81
CA ARG A 45 -4.56 -4.71 -28.23
C ARG A 45 -6.00 -5.05 -27.82
N THR A 46 -6.29 -6.34 -27.78
CA THR A 46 -7.55 -6.82 -27.20
C THR A 46 -7.53 -6.63 -25.67
N LEU A 47 -8.70 -6.54 -25.04
CA LEU A 47 -8.83 -6.48 -23.58
C LEU A 47 -8.05 -7.63 -22.91
N ALA A 48 -8.17 -8.85 -23.45
CA ALA A 48 -7.41 -10.02 -22.98
C ALA A 48 -5.89 -9.84 -23.04
N GLY A 49 -5.37 -9.01 -23.95
CA GLY A 49 -3.95 -8.70 -24.07
C GLY A 49 -3.50 -7.58 -23.12
N LEU A 50 -4.40 -6.74 -22.64
CA LEU A 50 -4.12 -5.64 -21.70
C LEU A 50 -4.17 -6.12 -20.24
N MET A 51 -5.05 -7.06 -19.90
CA MET A 51 -5.21 -7.57 -18.53
C MET A 51 -3.90 -8.04 -17.88
N PRO A 52 -3.04 -8.84 -18.54
CA PRO A 52 -1.76 -9.24 -17.94
C PRO A 52 -0.80 -8.06 -17.67
N VAL A 53 -0.91 -6.99 -18.45
CA VAL A 53 -0.11 -5.78 -18.25
C VAL A 53 -0.59 -5.01 -17.03
N ILE A 54 -1.91 -4.89 -16.87
CA ILE A 54 -2.56 -4.28 -15.71
C ILE A 54 -2.15 -5.04 -14.45
N ASP A 55 -2.37 -6.35 -14.41
CA ASP A 55 -2.06 -7.19 -13.26
C ASP A 55 -0.58 -7.11 -12.87
N ARG A 56 0.33 -7.20 -13.83
CA ARG A 56 1.78 -7.12 -13.56
C ARG A 56 2.20 -5.77 -12.98
N LYS A 57 1.70 -4.65 -13.53
CA LYS A 57 2.00 -3.32 -13.00
C LYS A 57 1.41 -3.13 -11.61
N MET A 58 0.17 -3.55 -11.40
CA MET A 58 -0.48 -3.52 -10.09
C MET A 58 0.32 -4.30 -9.05
N HIS A 59 0.72 -5.54 -9.35
CA HIS A 59 1.54 -6.35 -8.46
C HIS A 59 2.84 -5.66 -8.08
N HIS A 60 3.55 -5.10 -9.06
CA HIS A 60 4.84 -4.43 -8.81
C HIS A 60 4.71 -3.24 -7.84
N GLU A 61 3.70 -2.39 -8.02
CA GLU A 61 3.50 -1.23 -7.14
C GLU A 61 2.99 -1.65 -5.74
N MET A 62 2.11 -2.64 -5.68
CA MET A 62 1.63 -3.17 -4.40
C MET A 62 2.75 -3.84 -3.59
N GLU A 63 3.69 -4.52 -4.23
CA GLU A 63 4.85 -5.11 -3.54
C GLU A 63 5.73 -4.07 -2.86
N LYS A 64 5.94 -2.91 -3.47
CA LYS A 64 6.70 -1.80 -2.86
C LYS A 64 6.03 -1.33 -1.56
N LEU A 65 4.71 -1.15 -1.58
CA LEU A 65 3.94 -0.74 -0.41
C LEU A 65 3.92 -1.82 0.68
N LYS A 66 3.74 -3.08 0.31
CA LYS A 66 3.72 -4.21 1.24
C LYS A 66 5.02 -4.36 2.03
N LYS A 67 6.17 -4.03 1.44
CA LYS A 67 7.46 -4.07 2.14
C LYS A 67 7.51 -3.13 3.35
N LEU A 68 6.95 -1.94 3.24
CA LEU A 68 6.89 -0.99 4.36
C LEU A 68 5.88 -1.44 5.43
N VAL A 69 4.74 -1.95 5.00
CA VAL A 69 3.69 -2.44 5.91
C VAL A 69 4.15 -3.69 6.67
N TRP A 70 4.97 -4.56 6.05
CA TRP A 70 5.54 -5.74 6.70
C TRP A 70 6.38 -5.37 7.93
N ILE A 71 7.16 -4.29 7.88
CA ILE A 71 7.94 -3.81 9.03
C ILE A 71 7.01 -3.48 10.21
N LEU A 72 5.91 -2.82 9.94
CA LEU A 72 4.92 -2.47 10.96
C LEU A 72 4.27 -3.71 11.58
N GLY A 73 3.95 -4.72 10.78
CA GLY A 73 3.47 -6.01 11.24
C GLY A 73 4.49 -6.74 12.13
N SER A 74 5.76 -6.72 11.76
CA SER A 74 6.85 -7.29 12.56
C SER A 74 7.02 -6.57 13.88
N LEU A 75 6.97 -5.25 13.90
CA LEU A 75 7.02 -4.46 15.14
C LEU A 75 5.84 -4.78 16.05
N GLY A 76 4.65 -4.94 15.50
CA GLY A 76 3.45 -5.29 16.26
C GLY A 76 3.57 -6.62 17.00
N THR A 77 4.24 -7.60 16.40
CA THR A 77 4.45 -8.92 17.00
C THR A 77 5.66 -8.96 17.94
N LEU A 78 6.74 -8.26 17.63
CA LEU A 78 8.00 -8.34 18.38
C LEU A 78 8.04 -7.37 19.58
N ALA A 79 7.40 -6.21 19.49
CA ALA A 79 7.48 -5.20 20.55
C ALA A 79 7.04 -5.70 21.94
N PRO A 80 5.94 -6.49 22.09
CA PRO A 80 5.57 -7.07 23.38
C PRO A 80 6.65 -8.01 23.95
N PHE A 81 7.31 -8.80 23.09
CA PHE A 81 8.38 -9.70 23.53
C PHE A 81 9.63 -8.94 23.95
N ILE A 82 9.95 -7.84 23.26
CA ILE A 82 11.05 -6.94 23.66
C ILE A 82 10.74 -6.33 25.04
N GLY A 83 9.50 -5.91 25.27
CA GLY A 83 9.06 -5.44 26.57
C GLY A 83 9.18 -6.49 27.67
N LEU A 84 8.76 -7.73 27.39
CA LEU A 84 8.91 -8.85 28.31
C LEU A 84 10.39 -9.17 28.60
N LEU A 85 11.25 -9.15 27.59
CA LEU A 85 12.69 -9.29 27.76
C LEU A 85 13.24 -8.21 28.70
N GLY A 86 12.75 -6.98 28.57
CA GLY A 86 13.11 -5.87 29.46
C GLY A 86 12.78 -6.15 30.93
N THR A 87 11.63 -6.80 31.22
CA THR A 87 11.33 -7.19 32.61
C THR A 87 12.26 -8.27 33.14
N VAL A 88 12.59 -9.28 32.32
CA VAL A 88 13.51 -10.34 32.71
C VAL A 88 14.88 -9.76 33.05
N ILE A 89 15.43 -8.92 32.19
CA ILE A 89 16.73 -8.25 32.41
C ILE A 89 16.66 -7.35 33.65
N GLY A 90 15.61 -6.55 33.81
CA GLY A 90 15.45 -5.65 34.94
C GLY A 90 15.37 -6.38 36.29
N ILE A 91 14.66 -7.50 36.34
CA ILE A 91 14.59 -8.36 37.53
C ILE A 91 15.96 -8.99 37.82
N MET A 92 16.66 -9.49 36.80
CA MET A 92 18.01 -10.04 36.97
C MET A 92 19.00 -9.01 37.55
N MET A 93 18.97 -7.80 37.02
CA MET A 93 19.82 -6.71 37.53
C MET A 93 19.48 -6.35 38.99
N CYS A 94 18.18 -6.35 39.33
CA CYS A 94 17.73 -6.10 40.68
C CYS A 94 18.26 -7.13 41.69
N PHE A 95 18.26 -8.42 41.34
CA PHE A 95 18.81 -9.49 42.17
C PHE A 95 20.35 -9.43 42.26
N ALA A 96 21.04 -9.06 41.18
CA ALA A 96 22.47 -8.86 41.17
C ALA A 96 22.90 -7.71 42.13
N ASP A 97 22.17 -6.60 42.08
CA ASP A 97 22.40 -5.45 42.97
C ASP A 97 22.18 -5.80 44.45
N MET A 98 21.15 -6.61 44.73
CA MET A 98 20.86 -7.09 46.08
C MET A 98 22.01 -7.96 46.63
N ALA A 99 22.51 -8.88 45.81
CA ALA A 99 23.64 -9.74 46.19
C ALA A 99 24.91 -8.93 46.43
N ALA A 100 25.18 -7.91 45.64
CA ALA A 100 26.38 -7.07 45.78
C ALA A 100 26.35 -6.17 47.03
N LYS A 101 25.18 -5.67 47.43
CA LYS A 101 25.03 -4.73 48.57
C LYS A 101 24.82 -5.43 49.92
N GLY A 102 24.63 -6.75 49.94
CA GLY A 102 24.43 -7.52 51.19
C GLY A 102 23.19 -7.17 52.02
N SER A 103 22.36 -6.24 51.54
CA SER A 103 21.12 -5.78 52.18
C SER A 103 20.03 -5.57 51.16
N GLY A 104 19.16 -6.58 50.99
CA GLY A 104 18.00 -6.52 50.11
C GLY A 104 16.74 -6.13 50.87
N GLY A 105 16.56 -4.86 51.15
CA GLY A 105 15.26 -4.41 51.65
C GLY A 105 14.19 -4.44 50.55
N LEU A 106 12.92 -4.70 50.93
CA LEU A 106 11.77 -4.72 50.02
C LEU A 106 11.69 -3.44 49.13
N ALA A 107 12.19 -2.31 49.61
CA ALA A 107 12.20 -1.04 48.90
C ALA A 107 13.14 -1.04 47.67
N VAL A 108 14.31 -1.71 47.76
CA VAL A 108 15.24 -1.79 46.63
C VAL A 108 14.71 -2.73 45.54
N VAL A 109 14.15 -3.88 45.95
CA VAL A 109 13.55 -4.86 45.07
C VAL A 109 12.30 -4.26 44.37
N GLY A 110 11.48 -3.56 45.12
CA GLY A 110 10.25 -2.94 44.60
C GLY A 110 10.55 -1.87 43.53
N ALA A 111 11.56 -1.03 43.74
CA ALA A 111 11.97 -0.02 42.76
C ALA A 111 12.47 -0.65 41.43
N GLY A 112 13.29 -1.70 41.52
CA GLY A 112 13.82 -2.40 40.34
C GLY A 112 12.75 -3.12 39.57
N ILE A 113 11.83 -3.83 40.24
CA ILE A 113 10.69 -4.48 39.61
C ILE A 113 9.76 -3.46 38.96
N SER A 114 9.45 -2.35 39.65
CA SER A 114 8.62 -1.28 39.10
C SER A 114 9.22 -0.71 37.82
N SER A 115 10.52 -0.45 37.79
CA SER A 115 11.21 0.01 36.56
C SER A 115 11.16 -1.02 35.45
N ALA A 116 11.31 -2.32 35.75
CA ALA A 116 11.21 -3.38 34.77
C ALA A 116 9.81 -3.49 34.15
N LEU A 117 8.75 -3.36 34.95
CA LEU A 117 7.36 -3.38 34.46
C LEU A 117 7.05 -2.26 33.49
N VAL A 118 7.69 -1.08 33.62
CA VAL A 118 7.55 0.03 32.66
C VAL A 118 8.02 -0.39 31.27
N ALA A 119 9.09 -1.17 31.17
CA ALA A 119 9.57 -1.66 29.87
C ALA A 119 8.53 -2.52 29.16
N THR A 120 7.83 -3.40 29.89
CA THR A 120 6.74 -4.20 29.31
C THR A 120 5.54 -3.33 28.93
N ALA A 121 5.17 -2.36 29.75
CA ALA A 121 4.06 -1.45 29.42
C ALA A 121 4.33 -0.68 28.12
N ILE A 122 5.55 -0.18 27.94
CA ILE A 122 5.97 0.51 26.72
C ILE A 122 5.96 -0.46 25.53
N GLY A 123 6.51 -1.68 25.68
CA GLY A 123 6.52 -2.69 24.64
C GLY A 123 5.11 -3.06 24.16
N LEU A 124 4.15 -3.22 25.08
CA LEU A 124 2.74 -3.47 24.76
C LEU A 124 2.10 -2.28 24.03
N LEU A 125 2.35 -1.05 24.48
CA LEU A 125 1.79 0.14 23.86
C LEU A 125 2.28 0.31 22.42
N VAL A 126 3.58 0.12 22.19
CA VAL A 126 4.16 0.14 20.84
C VAL A 126 3.60 -0.98 19.98
N GLY A 127 3.47 -2.20 20.52
CA GLY A 127 2.89 -3.34 19.81
C GLY A 127 1.44 -3.09 19.37
N ILE A 128 0.61 -2.57 20.26
CA ILE A 128 -0.79 -2.23 19.96
C ILE A 128 -0.86 -1.17 18.85
N ALA A 129 -0.10 -0.08 18.98
CA ALA A 129 -0.08 0.98 17.97
C ALA A 129 0.38 0.47 16.60
N ALA A 130 1.40 -0.40 16.57
CA ALA A 130 1.92 -0.99 15.36
C ALA A 130 0.91 -1.93 14.68
N VAL A 131 0.20 -2.78 15.45
CA VAL A 131 -0.85 -3.67 14.92
C VAL A 131 -2.02 -2.88 14.37
N LEU A 132 -2.47 -1.83 15.07
CA LEU A 132 -3.53 -0.96 14.58
C LEU A 132 -3.14 -0.29 13.26
N GLY A 133 -1.94 0.30 13.19
CA GLY A 133 -1.43 0.91 11.97
C GLY A 133 -1.31 -0.10 10.82
N PHE A 134 -0.80 -1.31 11.10
CA PHE A 134 -0.71 -2.39 10.12
C PHE A 134 -2.09 -2.77 9.56
N ASN A 135 -3.08 -2.96 10.42
CA ASN A 135 -4.43 -3.33 9.99
C ASN A 135 -5.09 -2.24 9.14
N ILE A 136 -4.99 -0.97 9.56
CA ILE A 136 -5.52 0.17 8.81
C ILE A 136 -4.89 0.26 7.41
N LEU A 137 -3.56 0.16 7.34
CA LEU A 137 -2.85 0.22 6.06
C LEU A 137 -3.19 -0.97 5.17
N ASN A 138 -3.28 -2.17 5.71
CA ASN A 138 -3.57 -3.38 4.95
C ASN A 138 -4.98 -3.34 4.33
N VAL A 139 -5.98 -2.91 5.11
CA VAL A 139 -7.35 -2.71 4.60
C VAL A 139 -7.40 -1.61 3.54
N THR A 140 -6.73 -0.48 3.79
CA THR A 140 -6.70 0.62 2.83
C THR A 140 -6.05 0.21 1.51
N MET A 141 -4.92 -0.51 1.55
CA MET A 141 -4.27 -1.04 0.34
C MET A 141 -5.16 -2.03 -0.42
N GLY A 142 -5.90 -2.89 0.29
CA GLY A 142 -6.85 -3.80 -0.32
C GLY A 142 -7.93 -3.06 -1.11
N HIS A 143 -8.55 -2.06 -0.51
CA HIS A 143 -9.55 -1.22 -1.17
C HIS A 143 -8.98 -0.46 -2.38
N MET A 144 -7.79 0.14 -2.23
CA MET A 144 -7.12 0.85 -3.33
C MET A 144 -6.81 -0.07 -4.51
N THR A 145 -6.38 -1.30 -4.23
CA THR A 145 -6.06 -2.29 -5.27
C THR A 145 -7.30 -2.61 -6.12
N ILE A 146 -8.43 -2.85 -5.47
CA ILE A 146 -9.70 -3.16 -6.16
C ILE A 146 -10.17 -1.95 -6.98
N LEU A 147 -10.15 -0.75 -6.38
CA LEU A 147 -10.60 0.47 -7.05
C LEU A 147 -9.76 0.77 -8.30
N VAL A 148 -8.44 0.74 -8.17
CA VAL A 148 -7.53 1.02 -9.30
C VAL A 148 -7.66 -0.02 -10.39
N ARG A 149 -7.85 -1.30 -10.03
CA ARG A 149 -8.06 -2.36 -10.99
C ARG A 149 -9.34 -2.15 -11.79
N ASN A 150 -10.47 -1.93 -11.12
CA ASN A 150 -11.75 -1.71 -11.78
C ASN A 150 -11.69 -0.50 -12.72
N ASN A 151 -11.12 0.60 -12.27
CA ASN A 151 -10.96 1.80 -13.10
C ASN A 151 -10.02 1.56 -14.30
N ALA A 152 -8.97 0.75 -14.14
CA ALA A 152 -8.08 0.38 -15.23
C ALA A 152 -8.76 -0.53 -16.25
N GLU A 153 -9.60 -1.45 -15.81
CA GLU A 153 -10.43 -2.32 -16.67
C GLU A 153 -11.42 -1.46 -17.46
N GLU A 154 -12.15 -0.55 -16.84
CA GLU A 154 -13.08 0.38 -17.48
C GLU A 154 -12.40 1.24 -18.56
N LEU A 155 -11.21 1.78 -18.26
CA LEU A 155 -10.43 2.53 -19.23
C LEU A 155 -10.01 1.68 -20.42
N ALA A 156 -9.55 0.44 -20.17
CA ALA A 156 -9.13 -0.49 -21.19
C ALA A 156 -10.30 -0.89 -22.12
N GLU A 157 -11.48 -1.12 -21.56
CA GLU A 157 -12.70 -1.39 -22.33
C GLU A 157 -13.08 -0.21 -23.22
N THR A 158 -13.06 1.00 -22.67
CA THR A 158 -13.39 2.23 -23.40
C THR A 158 -12.42 2.47 -24.55
N ASP A 159 -11.11 2.25 -24.36
CA ASP A 159 -10.10 2.39 -25.42
C ASP A 159 -10.29 1.33 -26.54
N VAL A 160 -10.56 0.08 -26.17
CA VAL A 160 -10.82 -1.01 -27.13
C VAL A 160 -12.05 -0.72 -27.97
N ILE A 161 -13.17 -0.29 -27.36
CA ILE A 161 -14.41 0.05 -28.05
C ILE A 161 -14.17 1.20 -29.03
N LYS A 162 -13.44 2.24 -28.63
CA LYS A 162 -13.14 3.37 -29.50
C LYS A 162 -12.17 3.04 -30.62
N ALA A 163 -11.19 2.18 -30.36
CA ALA A 163 -10.30 1.69 -31.41
C ALA A 163 -11.09 0.89 -32.47
N ALA A 164 -12.03 0.05 -32.05
CA ALA A 164 -12.90 -0.70 -32.94
C ALA A 164 -13.83 0.22 -33.78
N GLN A 165 -14.43 1.23 -33.15
CA GLN A 165 -15.26 2.22 -33.84
C GLN A 165 -14.47 3.05 -34.85
N SER A 166 -13.24 3.43 -34.53
CA SER A 166 -12.34 4.16 -35.42
C SER A 166 -11.95 3.33 -36.64
N ALA A 167 -11.69 2.05 -36.42
CA ALA A 167 -11.37 1.09 -37.50
C ALA A 167 -12.57 0.88 -38.43
N ALA A 168 -13.80 0.77 -37.91
CA ALA A 168 -15.01 0.64 -38.69
C ALA A 168 -15.35 1.85 -39.56
N LYS A 169 -14.97 3.07 -39.10
CA LYS A 169 -15.24 4.33 -39.82
C LYS A 169 -14.25 4.60 -40.98
N ARG A 170 -13.04 3.99 -40.96
CA ARG A 170 -12.03 4.11 -42.01
C ARG A 170 -12.41 3.56 -43.37
N PRO A 171 -13.09 2.40 -43.52
CA PRO A 171 -13.44 1.85 -44.85
C PRO A 171 -14.49 2.70 -45.62
N GLN A 172 -15.35 3.44 -44.92
CA GLN A 172 -16.39 4.24 -45.59
C GLN A 172 -15.85 5.56 -46.19
N ALA A 173 -14.73 6.10 -45.65
CA ALA A 173 -14.09 7.28 -46.22
C ALA A 173 -13.25 7.00 -47.47
N ALA A 174 -12.81 5.75 -47.65
CA ALA A 174 -12.01 5.32 -48.82
C ALA A 174 -12.89 4.85 -49.99
N ALA A 175 -14.18 4.58 -49.77
CA ALA A 175 -15.15 4.13 -50.81
C ALA A 175 -15.95 5.31 -51.43
N GLY A 176 -15.76 6.52 -50.93
CA GLY A 176 -16.47 7.74 -51.36
C GLY A 176 -15.61 8.78 -52.09
N ALA A 177 -14.37 8.45 -52.46
CA ALA A 177 -13.47 9.26 -53.26
C ALA A 177 -13.11 8.53 -54.55
#